data_b1582ebaf735cdf116089e7ecffe38bf
#
_entry.id   b1582ebaf735cdf116089e7ecffe38bf
#
_cell.length_a   1.000
_cell.length_b   1.000
_cell.length_c   1.000
_cell.angle_alpha   90.00
_cell.angle_beta   90.00
_cell.angle_gamma   90.00
#
_symmetry.space_group_name_H-M   'P 1'
#
loop_
_entity.id
_entity.type
_entity.pdbx_description
1 polymer ?
#
loop_
_entity_poly.entity_id
_entity_poly.type
_entity_poly.pdbx_seq_one_letter_code
_entity_poly.pdbx_strand_id
1 'polypeptide(L)'
;HGLVCPWVYRSGEPDALRAVQTGARLFDSPDLPDHPELARYAIATSEQLDRSVPRYADGWVRSLTPEQVRQYSILFDTIVSSSRRHGRQLKDLLAEVLSTQPYPLQRVLAQYGLGRFRVTQKANLENPADVYRSENAAPEDWVMVGTHDTPPLWRVAAHWRDTGTDRAQADYLAWRLHPEPEGREAFARRLAEEPGLLVQAKFADLFACRARNVMIFFSDLFGLLDVYNAPGSVNEQNWTLRVPAGYPREYQEKLARDAALNLPRALALALRAGGEPSRSRHRELISALERVADALRRP
;
A
#
# COMPACT_ATOMS: atom_id res chain seq x y z
N HIS A 1 5.15 -9.82 11.06
CA HIS A 1 5.08 -10.85 12.10
C HIS A 1 6.21 -10.72 13.13
N GLY A 2 7.47 -10.48 12.73
CA GLY A 2 8.61 -10.41 13.65
C GLY A 2 8.53 -9.35 14.75
N LEU A 3 7.71 -8.31 14.60
CA LEU A 3 7.55 -7.26 15.62
C LEU A 3 6.53 -7.64 16.70
N VAL A 4 5.63 -8.56 16.42
CA VAL A 4 4.53 -8.93 17.32
C VAL A 4 4.73 -10.33 17.87
N CYS A 5 5.37 -11.22 17.10
CA CYS A 5 5.76 -12.55 17.55
C CYS A 5 7.21 -12.51 18.02
N PRO A 6 7.49 -12.78 19.31
CA PRO A 6 8.86 -12.79 19.81
C PRO A 6 9.69 -13.81 19.01
N TRP A 7 10.86 -13.40 18.58
CA TRP A 7 11.86 -14.30 18.05
C TRP A 7 12.31 -15.25 19.15
N VAL A 8 12.05 -16.50 18.98
CA VAL A 8 12.68 -17.53 19.81
C VAL A 8 13.75 -18.21 18.95
N TYR A 9 14.96 -17.75 19.07
CA TYR A 9 16.12 -18.47 18.57
C TYR A 9 16.50 -19.52 19.63
N ARG A 10 16.55 -20.79 19.24
CA ARG A 10 17.00 -21.85 20.11
C ARG A 10 18.52 -21.78 20.23
N SER A 11 19.03 -20.97 21.15
CA SER A 11 20.44 -20.96 21.50
C SER A 11 20.80 -22.33 22.09
N GLY A 12 21.76 -23.03 21.52
CA GLY A 12 22.19 -24.37 21.95
C GLY A 12 21.86 -25.51 21.00
N GLU A 13 21.16 -25.25 19.86
CA GLU A 13 21.11 -26.20 18.77
C GLU A 13 22.46 -26.18 18.04
N PRO A 14 23.23 -27.29 18.03
CA PRO A 14 24.57 -27.33 17.43
C PRO A 14 24.50 -27.27 15.88
N ASP A 15 23.35 -27.53 15.28
CA ASP A 15 23.12 -27.42 13.85
C ASP A 15 22.45 -26.08 13.51
N ALA A 16 23.20 -25.20 12.88
CA ALA A 16 22.73 -23.88 12.47
C ALA A 16 21.53 -23.95 11.51
N LEU A 17 21.50 -24.93 10.60
CA LEU A 17 20.38 -25.12 9.67
C LEU A 17 19.10 -25.52 10.44
N ARG A 18 19.21 -26.42 11.41
CA ARG A 18 18.09 -26.84 12.24
C ARG A 18 17.61 -25.74 13.16
N ALA A 19 18.52 -24.89 13.69
CA ALA A 19 18.17 -23.72 14.46
C ALA A 19 17.36 -22.70 13.64
N VAL A 20 17.75 -22.48 12.39
CA VAL A 20 17.04 -21.61 11.44
C VAL A 20 15.68 -22.22 11.08
N GLN A 21 15.61 -23.50 10.77
CA GLN A 21 14.35 -24.17 10.43
C GLN A 21 13.38 -24.20 11.63
N THR A 22 13.88 -24.39 12.84
CA THR A 22 13.07 -24.32 14.06
C THR A 22 12.62 -22.89 14.32
N GLY A 23 13.49 -21.91 14.13
CA GLY A 23 13.15 -20.50 14.17
C GLY A 23 12.08 -20.11 13.15
N ALA A 24 12.21 -20.57 11.89
CA ALA A 24 11.23 -20.31 10.84
C ALA A 24 9.82 -20.84 11.16
N ARG A 25 9.72 -22.00 11.79
CA ARG A 25 8.43 -22.55 12.24
C ARG A 25 7.72 -21.68 13.29
N LEU A 26 8.46 -20.84 14.00
CA LEU A 26 7.91 -19.90 14.97
C LEU A 26 7.26 -18.68 14.29
N PHE A 27 7.71 -18.33 13.12
CA PHE A 27 7.12 -17.23 12.34
C PHE A 27 5.77 -17.59 11.76
N ASP A 28 5.58 -18.84 11.42
CA ASP A 28 4.34 -19.31 10.82
C ASP A 28 3.22 -19.46 11.86
N SER A 29 3.53 -19.27 13.15
CA SER A 29 2.59 -19.54 14.24
C SER A 29 2.39 -18.32 15.14
N PRO A 30 1.38 -17.48 14.90
CA PRO A 30 0.95 -16.47 15.89
C PRO A 30 0.30 -17.12 17.13
N ASP A 31 0.01 -18.41 17.10
CA ASP A 31 -0.67 -19.19 18.13
C ASP A 31 0.28 -20.13 18.84
N LEU A 32 1.36 -19.62 19.38
CA LEU A 32 2.29 -20.39 20.21
C LEU A 32 1.63 -21.28 21.29
N PRO A 33 0.38 -21.00 21.79
CA PRO A 33 -0.29 -21.90 22.72
C PRO A 33 -0.42 -23.35 22.23
N ASP A 34 -0.50 -23.55 20.92
CA ASP A 34 -0.64 -24.88 20.32
C ASP A 34 0.71 -25.57 20.03
N HIS A 35 1.82 -24.90 20.29
CA HIS A 35 3.14 -25.49 20.01
C HIS A 35 3.62 -26.32 21.18
N PRO A 36 3.97 -27.61 21.00
CA PRO A 36 4.30 -28.50 22.10
C PRO A 36 5.49 -28.06 22.97
N GLU A 37 6.47 -27.35 22.37
CA GLU A 37 7.67 -26.90 23.09
C GLU A 37 7.65 -25.41 23.45
N LEU A 38 6.83 -24.60 22.76
CA LEU A 38 6.90 -23.14 22.80
C LEU A 38 5.67 -22.50 23.44
N ALA A 39 4.65 -23.28 23.76
CA ALA A 39 3.44 -22.79 24.43
C ALA A 39 3.73 -21.93 25.67
N ARG A 40 4.83 -22.23 26.39
CA ARG A 40 5.29 -21.47 27.56
C ARG A 40 5.67 -20.00 27.24
N TYR A 41 5.88 -19.67 25.98
CA TYR A 41 6.21 -18.30 25.54
C TYR A 41 5.01 -17.61 24.91
N ALA A 42 3.87 -18.29 24.83
CA ALA A 42 2.66 -17.72 24.23
C ALA A 42 2.13 -16.57 25.11
N ILE A 43 1.73 -15.50 24.46
CA ILE A 43 1.03 -14.38 25.09
C ILE A 43 -0.48 -14.61 25.04
N ALA A 44 -1.01 -14.99 23.87
CA ALA A 44 -2.40 -15.42 23.74
C ALA A 44 -2.59 -16.80 24.36
N THR A 45 -3.77 -17.06 24.92
CA THR A 45 -4.15 -18.36 25.48
C THR A 45 -4.96 -19.19 24.49
N SER A 46 -5.06 -20.49 24.72
CA SER A 46 -5.80 -21.41 23.84
C SER A 46 -7.28 -21.04 23.68
N GLU A 47 -7.90 -20.43 24.69
CA GLU A 47 -9.30 -20.00 24.69
C GLU A 47 -9.52 -18.75 23.81
N GLN A 48 -8.45 -18.01 23.51
CA GLN A 48 -8.48 -16.83 22.67
C GLN A 48 -8.31 -17.15 21.18
N LEU A 49 -8.11 -18.41 20.83
CA LEU A 49 -7.97 -18.86 19.45
C LEU A 49 -9.35 -19.16 18.84
N ASP A 50 -9.55 -18.72 17.59
CA ASP A 50 -10.70 -19.09 16.78
C ASP A 50 -10.36 -20.29 15.89
N ARG A 51 -10.77 -21.46 16.30
CA ARG A 51 -10.50 -22.71 15.57
C ARG A 51 -11.43 -22.94 14.38
N SER A 52 -12.39 -22.01 14.15
CA SER A 52 -13.27 -22.06 12.98
C SER A 52 -12.62 -21.48 11.71
N VAL A 53 -11.56 -20.71 11.88
CA VAL A 53 -10.76 -20.17 10.77
C VAL A 53 -9.49 -21.00 10.55
N PRO A 54 -8.90 -20.97 9.35
CA PRO A 54 -7.62 -21.63 9.11
C PRO A 54 -6.55 -21.15 10.10
N ARG A 55 -5.71 -22.05 10.54
CA ARG A 55 -4.54 -21.70 11.36
C ARG A 55 -3.71 -20.63 10.64
N TYR A 56 -3.23 -19.64 11.36
CA TYR A 56 -2.50 -18.48 10.84
C TYR A 56 -3.33 -17.43 10.06
N ALA A 57 -4.63 -17.61 9.93
CA ALA A 57 -5.49 -16.54 9.44
C ALA A 57 -5.42 -15.31 10.35
N ASP A 58 -5.70 -14.14 9.82
CA ASP A 58 -5.65 -12.88 10.58
C ASP A 58 -6.54 -12.90 11.84
N GLY A 59 -7.67 -13.60 11.79
CA GLY A 59 -8.60 -13.81 12.90
C GLY A 59 -8.28 -15.01 13.80
N TRP A 60 -7.16 -15.70 13.61
CA TRP A 60 -6.83 -16.87 14.43
C TRP A 60 -6.78 -16.55 15.93
N VAL A 61 -6.13 -15.45 16.31
CA VAL A 61 -6.30 -14.86 17.65
C VAL A 61 -7.47 -13.89 17.59
N ARG A 62 -8.55 -14.14 18.33
CA ARG A 62 -9.80 -13.37 18.27
C ARG A 62 -9.94 -12.32 19.35
N SER A 63 -9.17 -12.42 20.43
CA SER A 63 -9.25 -11.50 21.56
C SER A 63 -7.93 -11.42 22.31
N LEU A 64 -7.65 -10.26 22.91
CA LEU A 64 -6.51 -10.05 23.79
C LEU A 64 -6.93 -9.15 24.94
N THR A 65 -6.40 -9.40 26.13
CA THR A 65 -6.50 -8.47 27.27
C THR A 65 -5.58 -7.26 27.04
N PRO A 66 -5.83 -6.12 27.71
CA PRO A 66 -4.92 -4.98 27.65
C PRO A 66 -3.48 -5.32 28.05
N GLU A 67 -3.30 -6.24 29.03
CA GLU A 67 -1.98 -6.70 29.46
C GLU A 67 -1.26 -7.45 28.34
N GLN A 68 -1.94 -8.36 27.67
CA GLN A 68 -1.39 -9.07 26.52
C GLN A 68 -1.01 -8.14 25.37
N VAL A 69 -1.83 -7.12 25.09
CA VAL A 69 -1.48 -6.10 24.09
C VAL A 69 -0.21 -5.37 24.50
N ARG A 70 -0.04 -5.01 25.78
CA ARG A 70 1.22 -4.41 26.26
C ARG A 70 2.41 -5.35 26.07
N GLN A 71 2.26 -6.63 26.33
CA GLN A 71 3.33 -7.61 26.11
C GLN A 71 3.71 -7.73 24.63
N TYR A 72 2.75 -7.76 23.72
CA TYR A 72 2.99 -7.74 22.28
C TYR A 72 3.65 -6.42 21.83
N SER A 73 3.41 -5.31 22.53
CA SER A 73 3.93 -3.99 22.18
C SER A 73 5.39 -3.76 22.57
N ILE A 74 6.02 -4.59 23.40
CA ILE A 74 7.36 -4.34 23.98
C ILE A 74 8.41 -3.98 22.93
N LEU A 75 8.50 -4.72 21.83
CA LEU A 75 9.45 -4.42 20.76
C LEU A 75 9.13 -3.09 20.07
N PHE A 76 7.84 -2.82 19.87
CA PHE A 76 7.37 -1.59 19.24
C PHE A 76 7.62 -0.37 20.14
N ASP A 77 7.37 -0.50 21.44
CA ASP A 77 7.69 0.51 22.46
C ASP A 77 9.19 0.86 22.42
N THR A 78 10.05 -0.14 22.26
CA THR A 78 11.50 0.05 22.15
C THR A 78 11.86 0.84 20.90
N ILE A 79 11.28 0.51 19.74
CA ILE A 79 11.49 1.21 18.47
C ILE A 79 11.00 2.67 18.58
N VAL A 80 9.79 2.88 19.08
CA VAL A 80 9.20 4.21 19.25
C VAL A 80 10.02 5.05 20.21
N SER A 81 10.44 4.48 21.34
CA SER A 81 11.26 5.17 22.35
C SER A 81 12.64 5.53 21.78
N SER A 82 13.26 4.61 21.03
CA SER A 82 14.53 4.87 20.36
C SER A 82 14.39 5.98 19.30
N SER A 83 13.37 5.92 18.46
CA SER A 83 13.08 6.93 17.44
C SER A 83 12.92 8.32 18.05
N ARG A 84 12.17 8.42 19.15
CA ARG A 84 11.99 9.68 19.89
C ARG A 84 13.30 10.23 20.44
N ARG A 85 14.17 9.38 21.00
CA ARG A 85 15.51 9.80 21.50
C ARG A 85 16.39 10.35 20.37
N HIS A 86 16.16 9.91 19.12
CA HIS A 86 16.86 10.42 17.93
C HIS A 86 16.09 11.56 17.23
N GLY A 87 15.17 12.22 17.91
CA GLY A 87 14.44 13.39 17.39
C GLY A 87 13.37 13.06 16.36
N ARG A 88 13.00 11.78 16.20
CA ARG A 88 11.93 11.35 15.30
C ARG A 88 10.57 11.36 16.00
N GLN A 89 9.53 11.51 15.19
CA GLN A 89 8.14 11.45 15.66
C GLN A 89 7.52 10.12 15.20
N LEU A 90 6.39 9.76 15.79
CA LEU A 90 5.67 8.54 15.43
C LEU A 90 5.22 8.54 13.95
N LYS A 91 4.86 9.71 13.41
CA LYS A 91 4.53 9.89 11.99
C LYS A 91 5.69 9.58 11.02
N ASP A 92 6.93 9.51 11.52
CA ASP A 92 8.11 9.16 10.73
C ASP A 92 8.30 7.63 10.65
N LEU A 93 7.46 6.86 11.35
CA LEU A 93 7.48 5.40 11.32
C LEU A 93 6.43 4.88 10.33
N LEU A 94 6.86 3.99 9.46
CA LEU A 94 6.00 3.29 8.51
C LEU A 94 5.98 1.80 8.85
N ALA A 95 4.78 1.23 8.92
CA ALA A 95 4.60 -0.20 9.11
C ALA A 95 4.25 -0.84 7.76
N GLU A 96 5.16 -1.61 7.19
CA GLU A 96 4.89 -2.35 5.95
C GLU A 96 4.02 -3.58 6.25
N VAL A 97 2.73 -3.35 6.44
CA VAL A 97 1.71 -4.38 6.61
C VAL A 97 0.88 -4.44 5.33
N LEU A 98 1.01 -5.52 4.59
CA LEU A 98 0.36 -5.69 3.29
C LEU A 98 -1.00 -6.41 3.41
N SER A 99 -1.13 -7.64 2.87
CA SER A 99 -2.40 -8.37 2.83
C SER A 99 -2.80 -8.95 4.18
N THR A 100 -1.85 -9.43 4.96
CA THR A 100 -2.10 -10.09 6.24
C THR A 100 -1.86 -9.14 7.41
N GLN A 101 -2.78 -9.12 8.36
CA GLN A 101 -2.69 -8.30 9.57
C GLN A 101 -3.30 -9.06 10.74
N PRO A 102 -2.54 -10.01 11.35
CA PRO A 102 -3.01 -10.77 12.51
C PRO A 102 -3.54 -9.86 13.61
N TYR A 103 -4.59 -10.30 14.29
CA TYR A 103 -5.26 -9.51 15.32
C TYR A 103 -4.29 -8.90 16.36
N PRO A 104 -3.27 -9.60 16.88
CA PRO A 104 -2.29 -8.99 17.78
C PRO A 104 -1.55 -7.81 17.15
N LEU A 105 -1.15 -7.93 15.89
CA LEU A 105 -0.51 -6.83 15.15
C LEU A 105 -1.46 -5.65 14.96
N GLN A 106 -2.71 -5.93 14.60
CA GLN A 106 -3.75 -4.90 14.48
C GLN A 106 -3.90 -4.10 15.79
N ARG A 107 -3.94 -4.79 16.93
CA ARG A 107 -4.07 -4.14 18.24
C ARG A 107 -2.86 -3.27 18.58
N VAL A 108 -1.64 -3.75 18.29
CA VAL A 108 -0.41 -2.98 18.51
C VAL A 108 -0.37 -1.75 17.62
N LEU A 109 -0.62 -1.88 16.33
CA LEU A 109 -0.62 -0.73 15.40
C LEU A 109 -1.67 0.31 15.78
N ALA A 110 -2.88 -0.13 16.17
CA ALA A 110 -3.94 0.76 16.62
C ALA A 110 -3.55 1.59 17.85
N GLN A 111 -2.78 1.00 18.79
CA GLN A 111 -2.28 1.70 19.98
C GLN A 111 -1.39 2.90 19.61
N TYR A 112 -0.68 2.84 18.48
CA TYR A 112 0.21 3.90 17.99
C TYR A 112 -0.41 4.74 16.87
N GLY A 113 -1.65 4.46 16.46
CA GLY A 113 -2.29 5.16 15.34
C GLY A 113 -1.53 4.94 14.02
N LEU A 114 -0.94 3.76 13.84
CA LEU A 114 -0.24 3.38 12.63
C LEU A 114 -1.15 2.54 11.74
N GLY A 115 -1.21 2.91 10.46
CA GLY A 115 -1.95 2.20 9.44
C GLY A 115 -1.10 1.18 8.69
N ARG A 116 -1.72 0.55 7.70
CA ARG A 116 -1.11 -0.44 6.82
C ARG A 116 -0.79 0.14 5.44
N PHE A 117 -0.01 -0.58 4.65
CA PHE A 117 0.21 -0.28 3.24
C PHE A 117 -0.95 -0.82 2.38
N ARG A 118 -1.45 0.04 1.50
CA ARG A 118 -2.46 -0.31 0.49
C ARG A 118 -1.90 -0.09 -0.90
N VAL A 119 -1.47 -1.20 -1.51
CA VAL A 119 -0.87 -1.24 -2.85
C VAL A 119 -1.98 -1.39 -3.86
N THR A 120 -2.57 -0.27 -4.31
CA THR A 120 -3.86 -0.24 -5.01
C THR A 120 -3.87 -0.89 -6.39
N GLN A 121 -2.72 -1.10 -7.03
CA GLN A 121 -2.66 -1.89 -8.28
C GLN A 121 -2.95 -3.39 -8.06
N LYS A 122 -2.89 -3.89 -6.80
CA LYS A 122 -3.21 -5.26 -6.43
C LYS A 122 -4.69 -5.47 -6.07
N ALA A 123 -5.50 -4.41 -6.12
CA ALA A 123 -6.90 -4.47 -5.70
C ALA A 123 -7.71 -5.49 -6.53
N ASN A 124 -8.38 -6.39 -5.82
CA ASN A 124 -9.42 -7.22 -6.43
C ASN A 124 -10.71 -6.41 -6.53
N LEU A 125 -11.07 -6.00 -7.75
CA LEU A 125 -12.23 -5.16 -7.99
C LEU A 125 -13.57 -5.89 -7.82
N GLU A 126 -13.56 -7.23 -7.80
CA GLU A 126 -14.76 -8.05 -7.57
C GLU A 126 -15.09 -8.18 -6.08
N ASN A 127 -14.12 -7.92 -5.20
CA ASN A 127 -14.30 -7.98 -3.75
C ASN A 127 -14.42 -6.57 -3.15
N PRO A 128 -15.62 -6.09 -2.78
CA PRO A 128 -15.79 -4.77 -2.16
C PRO A 128 -15.03 -4.58 -0.84
N ALA A 129 -14.71 -5.67 -0.14
CA ALA A 129 -13.96 -5.65 1.11
C ALA A 129 -12.44 -5.80 0.93
N ASP A 130 -11.95 -5.82 -0.32
CA ASP A 130 -10.52 -5.99 -0.59
C ASP A 130 -9.70 -4.88 0.06
N VAL A 131 -8.64 -5.29 0.75
CA VAL A 131 -7.79 -4.37 1.55
C VAL A 131 -7.01 -3.38 0.67
N TYR A 132 -6.83 -3.66 -0.62
CA TYR A 132 -6.10 -2.80 -1.54
C TYR A 132 -7.00 -1.83 -2.31
N ARG A 133 -8.33 -1.91 -2.16
CA ARG A 133 -9.23 -0.89 -2.69
C ARG A 133 -9.07 0.41 -1.90
N SER A 134 -8.91 1.52 -2.59
CA SER A 134 -8.59 2.82 -1.98
C SER A 134 -9.70 3.35 -1.07
N GLU A 135 -10.98 3.07 -1.39
CA GLU A 135 -12.12 3.49 -0.56
C GLU A 135 -12.16 2.81 0.82
N ASN A 136 -11.49 1.66 0.95
CA ASN A 136 -11.39 0.95 2.23
C ASN A 136 -10.24 1.47 3.11
N ALA A 137 -9.51 2.48 2.65
CA ALA A 137 -8.40 3.04 3.40
C ALA A 137 -8.87 3.80 4.64
N ALA A 138 -8.19 3.58 5.76
CA ALA A 138 -8.32 4.39 6.98
C ALA A 138 -7.41 5.63 6.92
N PRO A 139 -7.69 6.68 7.70
CA PRO A 139 -6.89 7.90 7.69
C PRO A 139 -5.41 7.71 8.00
N GLU A 140 -5.06 6.73 8.79
CA GLU A 140 -3.69 6.38 9.18
C GLU A 140 -2.96 5.50 8.18
N ASP A 141 -3.67 4.93 7.19
CA ASP A 141 -3.07 4.08 6.17
C ASP A 141 -2.13 4.85 5.22
N TRP A 142 -1.20 4.12 4.65
CA TRP A 142 -0.35 4.57 3.56
C TRP A 142 -0.86 3.97 2.26
N VAL A 143 -1.33 4.83 1.34
CA VAL A 143 -1.81 4.40 0.02
C VAL A 143 -0.77 4.68 -1.04
N MET A 144 -0.60 3.74 -1.93
CA MET A 144 0.31 3.80 -3.07
C MET A 144 -0.22 2.98 -4.22
N VAL A 145 0.19 3.29 -5.44
CA VAL A 145 -0.15 2.44 -6.57
C VAL A 145 0.68 1.17 -6.54
N GLY A 146 1.99 1.31 -6.49
CA GLY A 146 2.96 0.23 -6.42
C GLY A 146 4.09 0.53 -5.46
N THR A 147 4.99 -0.43 -5.28
CA THR A 147 6.20 -0.35 -4.45
C THR A 147 7.44 -0.70 -5.27
N HIS A 148 8.60 -0.72 -4.63
CA HIS A 148 9.83 -1.22 -5.24
C HIS A 148 9.75 -2.69 -5.68
N ASP A 149 8.83 -3.47 -5.12
CA ASP A 149 8.62 -4.90 -5.37
C ASP A 149 7.50 -5.17 -6.39
N THR A 150 6.97 -4.15 -7.01
CA THR A 150 5.90 -4.29 -8.01
C THR A 150 6.30 -3.68 -9.36
N PRO A 151 5.75 -4.18 -10.46
CA PRO A 151 5.91 -3.49 -11.74
C PRO A 151 5.34 -2.06 -11.64
N PRO A 152 5.98 -1.05 -12.29
CA PRO A 152 5.42 0.29 -12.39
C PRO A 152 4.04 0.28 -13.04
N LEU A 153 3.16 1.21 -12.63
CA LEU A 153 1.79 1.27 -13.13
C LEU A 153 1.70 1.42 -14.65
N TRP A 154 2.65 2.09 -15.27
CA TRP A 154 2.73 2.26 -16.73
C TRP A 154 2.83 0.92 -17.45
N ARG A 155 3.58 -0.02 -16.88
CA ARG A 155 3.68 -1.40 -17.39
C ARG A 155 2.42 -2.21 -17.07
N VAL A 156 1.86 -2.02 -15.89
CA VAL A 156 0.62 -2.68 -15.46
C VAL A 156 -0.56 -2.25 -16.32
N ALA A 157 -0.66 -0.97 -16.65
CA ALA A 157 -1.73 -0.44 -17.52
C ALA A 157 -1.64 -0.99 -18.96
N ALA A 158 -0.43 -1.17 -19.49
CA ALA A 158 -0.23 -1.86 -20.76
C ALA A 158 -0.75 -3.31 -20.69
N HIS A 159 -0.41 -4.03 -19.62
CA HIS A 159 -0.89 -5.40 -19.40
C HIS A 159 -2.43 -5.47 -19.26
N TRP A 160 -3.07 -4.50 -18.59
CA TRP A 160 -4.53 -4.44 -18.54
C TRP A 160 -5.17 -4.36 -19.93
N ARG A 161 -4.57 -3.57 -20.82
CA ARG A 161 -5.03 -3.45 -22.21
C ARG A 161 -4.83 -4.76 -22.97
N ASP A 162 -3.66 -5.39 -22.84
CA ASP A 162 -3.35 -6.66 -23.53
C ASP A 162 -4.29 -7.79 -23.09
N THR A 163 -4.76 -7.75 -21.83
CA THR A 163 -5.67 -8.75 -21.25
C THR A 163 -7.15 -8.34 -21.31
N GLY A 164 -7.48 -7.14 -21.79
CA GLY A 164 -8.86 -6.63 -21.84
C GLY A 164 -9.45 -6.31 -20.48
N THR A 165 -8.64 -6.13 -19.45
CA THR A 165 -9.08 -5.77 -18.08
C THR A 165 -9.07 -4.26 -17.82
N ASP A 166 -8.58 -3.46 -18.73
CA ASP A 166 -8.56 -2.00 -18.69
C ASP A 166 -9.97 -1.39 -18.56
N ARG A 167 -10.99 -2.00 -19.19
CA ARG A 167 -12.37 -1.55 -19.05
C ARG A 167 -12.88 -1.67 -17.62
N ALA A 168 -12.61 -2.77 -16.91
CA ALA A 168 -13.00 -2.92 -15.51
C ALA A 168 -12.30 -1.90 -14.61
N GLN A 169 -11.02 -1.60 -14.89
CA GLN A 169 -10.28 -0.54 -14.18
C GLN A 169 -10.88 0.85 -14.47
N ALA A 170 -11.27 1.12 -15.72
CA ALA A 170 -11.89 2.37 -16.13
C ALA A 170 -13.25 2.58 -15.45
N ASP A 171 -14.09 1.57 -15.41
CA ASP A 171 -15.41 1.60 -14.76
C ASP A 171 -15.26 1.84 -13.25
N TYR A 172 -14.33 1.13 -12.59
CA TYR A 172 -14.04 1.34 -11.18
C TYR A 172 -13.55 2.77 -10.91
N LEU A 173 -12.57 3.27 -11.68
CA LEU A 173 -12.03 4.62 -11.48
C LEU A 173 -13.05 5.70 -11.82
N ALA A 174 -13.92 5.49 -12.80
CA ALA A 174 -15.01 6.41 -13.08
C ALA A 174 -15.99 6.46 -11.91
N TRP A 175 -16.32 5.33 -11.31
CA TRP A 175 -17.14 5.29 -10.10
C TRP A 175 -16.47 6.04 -8.93
N ARG A 176 -15.15 5.91 -8.76
CA ARG A 176 -14.39 6.56 -7.70
C ARG A 176 -14.25 8.07 -7.87
N LEU A 177 -14.03 8.53 -9.12
CA LEU A 177 -13.62 9.91 -9.40
C LEU A 177 -14.74 10.78 -9.98
N HIS A 178 -15.87 10.19 -10.35
CA HIS A 178 -17.03 10.89 -10.86
C HIS A 178 -18.26 10.50 -10.04
N PRO A 179 -18.53 11.22 -8.92
CA PRO A 179 -19.58 10.83 -7.97
C PRO A 179 -20.98 10.94 -8.56
N GLU A 180 -21.20 11.90 -9.48
CA GLU A 180 -22.48 12.06 -10.16
C GLU A 180 -22.68 10.96 -11.21
N PRO A 181 -23.89 10.35 -11.30
CA PRO A 181 -24.19 9.36 -12.33
C PRO A 181 -24.10 9.90 -13.76
N GLU A 182 -24.53 11.16 -13.93
CA GLU A 182 -24.49 11.85 -15.22
C GLU A 182 -23.06 12.02 -15.70
N GLY A 183 -22.77 11.53 -16.91
CA GLY A 183 -21.44 11.61 -17.51
C GLY A 183 -20.44 10.56 -17.03
N ARG A 184 -20.74 9.76 -15.99
CA ARG A 184 -19.84 8.72 -15.49
C ARG A 184 -19.47 7.69 -16.55
N GLU A 185 -20.45 7.23 -17.33
CA GLU A 185 -20.21 6.27 -18.41
C GLU A 185 -19.34 6.87 -19.52
N ALA A 186 -19.55 8.13 -19.88
CA ALA A 186 -18.70 8.82 -20.85
C ALA A 186 -17.26 8.98 -20.33
N PHE A 187 -17.11 9.25 -19.05
CA PHE A 187 -15.79 9.33 -18.41
C PHE A 187 -15.11 7.94 -18.37
N ALA A 188 -15.85 6.87 -18.05
CA ALA A 188 -15.35 5.50 -18.08
C ALA A 188 -14.85 5.10 -19.48
N ARG A 189 -15.61 5.43 -20.54
CA ARG A 189 -15.19 5.20 -21.93
C ARG A 189 -13.88 5.91 -22.25
N ARG A 190 -13.76 7.19 -21.90
CA ARG A 190 -12.54 7.95 -22.10
C ARG A 190 -11.34 7.35 -21.38
N LEU A 191 -11.54 6.87 -20.13
CA LEU A 191 -10.48 6.19 -19.38
C LEU A 191 -10.01 4.91 -20.08
N ALA A 192 -10.92 4.14 -20.66
CA ALA A 192 -10.59 2.93 -21.40
C ALA A 192 -9.90 3.22 -22.75
N GLU A 193 -10.27 4.33 -23.42
CA GLU A 193 -9.73 4.72 -24.71
C GLU A 193 -8.35 5.42 -24.59
N GLU A 194 -8.10 6.14 -23.49
CA GLU A 194 -6.90 6.95 -23.25
C GLU A 194 -6.02 6.34 -22.14
N PRO A 195 -5.05 5.45 -22.44
CA PRO A 195 -4.24 4.77 -21.40
C PRO A 195 -3.49 5.72 -20.48
N GLY A 196 -2.98 6.82 -21.00
CA GLY A 196 -2.34 7.85 -20.19
C GLY A 196 -3.31 8.46 -19.18
N LEU A 197 -4.56 8.72 -19.58
CA LEU A 197 -5.60 9.22 -18.68
C LEU A 197 -5.99 8.19 -17.62
N LEU A 198 -6.08 6.91 -17.99
CA LEU A 198 -6.35 5.82 -17.04
C LEU A 198 -5.31 5.78 -15.93
N VAL A 199 -4.02 5.89 -16.29
CA VAL A 199 -2.93 5.94 -15.31
C VAL A 199 -3.03 7.19 -14.43
N GLN A 200 -3.28 8.38 -14.99
CA GLN A 200 -3.49 9.61 -14.21
C GLN A 200 -4.67 9.46 -13.24
N ALA A 201 -5.76 8.84 -13.67
CA ALA A 201 -6.94 8.57 -12.85
C ALA A 201 -6.61 7.60 -11.69
N LYS A 202 -5.79 6.57 -11.93
CA LYS A 202 -5.35 5.65 -10.87
C LYS A 202 -4.54 6.37 -9.79
N PHE A 203 -3.67 7.32 -10.16
CA PHE A 203 -2.99 8.18 -9.19
C PHE A 203 -3.94 9.15 -8.50
N ALA A 204 -4.92 9.71 -9.23
CA ALA A 204 -5.92 10.60 -8.63
C ALA A 204 -6.74 9.90 -7.54
N ASP A 205 -7.05 8.61 -7.70
CA ASP A 205 -7.77 7.81 -6.72
C ASP A 205 -7.04 7.71 -5.38
N LEU A 206 -5.69 7.75 -5.36
CA LEU A 206 -4.91 7.80 -4.12
C LEU A 206 -5.23 9.06 -3.30
N PHE A 207 -5.37 10.20 -3.98
CA PHE A 207 -5.66 11.50 -3.34
C PHE A 207 -7.15 11.70 -3.04
N ALA A 208 -8.02 10.91 -3.66
CA ALA A 208 -9.47 10.94 -3.45
C ALA A 208 -9.95 10.02 -2.31
N CYS A 209 -9.06 9.26 -1.68
CA CYS A 209 -9.39 8.37 -0.58
C CYS A 209 -9.27 9.09 0.79
N ARG A 210 -9.58 8.35 1.87
CA ARG A 210 -9.54 8.90 3.24
C ARG A 210 -8.15 8.90 3.87
N ALA A 211 -7.20 8.17 3.31
CA ALA A 211 -5.84 8.09 3.84
C ALA A 211 -5.16 9.46 3.79
N ARG A 212 -4.41 9.79 4.84
CA ARG A 212 -3.64 11.04 4.92
C ARG A 212 -2.24 10.91 4.34
N ASN A 213 -1.81 9.69 4.10
CA ASN A 213 -0.45 9.38 3.67
C ASN A 213 -0.50 8.77 2.27
N VAL A 214 0.06 9.49 1.30
CA VAL A 214 0.19 9.03 -0.09
C VAL A 214 1.66 8.88 -0.41
N MET A 215 2.04 7.73 -0.96
CA MET A 215 3.39 7.47 -1.44
C MET A 215 3.36 7.22 -2.95
N ILE A 216 4.24 7.88 -3.67
CA ILE A 216 4.43 7.65 -5.11
C ILE A 216 5.86 7.16 -5.31
N PHE A 217 5.99 5.97 -5.89
CA PHE A 217 7.29 5.41 -6.21
C PHE A 217 7.90 6.15 -7.40
N PHE A 218 9.21 6.37 -7.39
CA PHE A 218 9.86 7.23 -8.41
C PHE A 218 9.71 6.68 -9.84
N SER A 219 9.68 5.37 -10.03
CA SER A 219 9.44 4.75 -11.33
C SER A 219 8.10 5.18 -11.91
N ASP A 220 7.06 5.23 -11.07
CA ASP A 220 5.74 5.66 -11.46
C ASP A 220 5.70 7.16 -11.79
N LEU A 221 6.38 7.99 -10.96
CA LEU A 221 6.46 9.42 -11.20
C LEU A 221 7.08 9.75 -12.57
N PHE A 222 8.20 9.11 -12.87
CA PHE A 222 8.98 9.41 -14.09
C PHE A 222 8.59 8.58 -15.30
N GLY A 223 7.54 7.76 -15.21
CA GLY A 223 7.10 6.92 -16.34
C GLY A 223 8.15 5.87 -16.75
N LEU A 224 8.86 5.30 -15.77
CA LEU A 224 9.78 4.20 -16.02
C LEU A 224 9.00 2.89 -16.12
N LEU A 225 9.52 1.94 -16.90
CA LEU A 225 8.88 0.64 -17.12
C LEU A 225 9.60 -0.51 -16.39
N ASP A 226 10.81 -0.24 -15.93
CA ASP A 226 11.65 -1.26 -15.30
C ASP A 226 11.23 -1.53 -13.86
N VAL A 227 11.26 -2.81 -13.49
CA VAL A 227 11.01 -3.24 -12.11
C VAL A 227 12.26 -2.96 -11.28
N TYR A 228 12.11 -2.34 -10.13
CA TYR A 228 13.23 -1.99 -9.28
C TYR A 228 13.81 -3.19 -8.52
N ASN A 229 12.92 -4.04 -8.03
CA ASN A 229 13.27 -5.28 -7.34
C ASN A 229 12.31 -6.40 -7.75
N ALA A 230 12.84 -7.57 -8.08
CA ALA A 230 12.05 -8.77 -8.33
C ALA A 230 12.03 -9.64 -7.06
N PRO A 231 10.94 -9.64 -6.28
CA PRO A 231 10.85 -10.39 -5.03
C PRO A 231 11.17 -11.87 -5.20
N GLY A 232 11.88 -12.44 -4.23
CA GLY A 232 12.27 -13.85 -4.25
C GLY A 232 13.39 -14.20 -5.22
N SER A 233 14.01 -13.21 -5.88
CA SER A 233 15.16 -13.40 -6.74
C SER A 233 16.39 -12.68 -6.21
N VAL A 234 17.56 -13.31 -6.42
CA VAL A 234 18.85 -12.66 -6.16
C VAL A 234 19.52 -12.50 -7.52
N ASN A 235 19.61 -11.28 -8.00
CA ASN A 235 20.27 -10.96 -9.26
C ASN A 235 20.91 -9.57 -9.19
N GLU A 236 21.85 -9.31 -10.11
CA GLU A 236 22.62 -8.06 -10.13
C GLU A 236 21.80 -6.84 -10.56
N GLN A 237 20.61 -7.03 -11.10
CA GLN A 237 19.73 -5.94 -11.57
C GLN A 237 18.85 -5.38 -10.44
N ASN A 238 18.60 -6.17 -9.40
CA ASN A 238 17.82 -5.70 -8.25
C ASN A 238 18.52 -4.51 -7.58
N TRP A 239 17.74 -3.51 -7.21
CA TRP A 239 18.18 -2.30 -6.48
C TRP A 239 19.14 -1.39 -7.27
N THR A 240 19.31 -1.58 -8.57
CA THR A 240 20.27 -0.82 -9.40
C THR A 240 19.63 0.30 -10.21
N LEU A 241 18.31 0.27 -10.44
CA LEU A 241 17.63 1.30 -11.20
C LEU A 241 17.87 2.69 -10.58
N ARG A 242 18.24 3.65 -11.41
CA ARG A 242 18.46 5.04 -11.02
C ARG A 242 17.72 5.97 -11.97
N VAL A 243 17.35 7.13 -11.44
CA VAL A 243 16.88 8.24 -12.29
C VAL A 243 18.08 8.76 -13.08
N PRO A 244 18.03 8.81 -14.43
CA PRO A 244 19.15 9.27 -15.22
C PRO A 244 19.46 10.75 -14.97
N ALA A 245 20.71 11.18 -15.18
CA ALA A 245 21.12 12.57 -14.97
C ALA A 245 20.30 13.59 -15.81
N GLY A 246 19.88 13.18 -17.02
CA GLY A 246 19.04 13.96 -17.92
C GLY A 246 17.53 13.91 -17.62
N TYR A 247 17.11 13.37 -16.48
CA TYR A 247 15.72 13.11 -16.17
C TYR A 247 14.75 14.32 -16.32
N PRO A 248 15.13 15.58 -16.07
CA PRO A 248 14.18 16.67 -16.21
C PRO A 248 13.66 16.79 -17.65
N ARG A 249 14.55 16.64 -18.63
CA ARG A 249 14.17 16.66 -20.05
C ARG A 249 13.34 15.44 -20.42
N GLU A 250 13.80 14.26 -20.07
CA GLU A 250 13.07 13.01 -20.34
C GLU A 250 11.67 13.01 -19.70
N TYR A 251 11.56 13.51 -18.47
CA TYR A 251 10.29 13.66 -17.78
C TYR A 251 9.35 14.60 -18.53
N GLN A 252 9.86 15.76 -18.98
CA GLN A 252 9.08 16.72 -19.76
C GLN A 252 8.59 16.10 -21.09
N GLU A 253 9.44 15.40 -21.81
CA GLU A 253 9.09 14.71 -23.04
C GLU A 253 8.01 13.62 -22.82
N LYS A 254 8.06 12.91 -21.69
CA LYS A 254 7.06 11.92 -21.30
C LYS A 254 5.74 12.58 -20.87
N LEU A 255 5.78 13.70 -20.14
CA LEU A 255 4.58 14.47 -19.79
C LEU A 255 3.83 14.93 -21.04
N ALA A 256 4.55 15.42 -22.07
CA ALA A 256 3.95 15.84 -23.33
C ALA A 256 3.20 14.70 -24.06
N ARG A 257 3.56 13.43 -23.79
CA ARG A 257 2.95 12.24 -24.38
C ARG A 257 2.02 11.48 -23.43
N ASP A 258 1.68 12.06 -22.28
CA ASP A 258 0.93 11.39 -21.19
C ASP A 258 1.58 10.05 -20.73
N ALA A 259 2.91 9.95 -20.76
CA ALA A 259 3.69 8.75 -20.41
C ALA A 259 4.47 8.88 -19.09
N ALA A 260 4.19 9.92 -18.30
CA ALA A 260 4.68 10.13 -16.94
C ALA A 260 3.58 10.76 -16.08
N LEU A 261 3.71 10.73 -14.78
CA LEU A 261 2.71 11.27 -13.87
C LEU A 261 2.67 12.81 -13.97
N ASN A 262 1.55 13.33 -14.45
CA ASN A 262 1.20 14.73 -14.38
C ASN A 262 0.49 14.98 -13.03
N LEU A 263 1.28 15.27 -11.99
CA LEU A 263 0.76 15.42 -10.63
C LEU A 263 -0.33 16.50 -10.53
N PRO A 264 -0.21 17.70 -11.13
CA PRO A 264 -1.30 18.68 -11.15
C PRO A 264 -2.61 18.11 -11.72
N ARG A 265 -2.55 17.33 -12.81
CA ARG A 265 -3.74 16.67 -13.40
C ARG A 265 -4.37 15.67 -12.43
N ALA A 266 -3.56 14.80 -11.80
CA ALA A 266 -4.06 13.84 -10.83
C ALA A 266 -4.73 14.52 -9.62
N LEU A 267 -4.14 15.61 -9.11
CA LEU A 267 -4.71 16.39 -8.02
C LEU A 267 -6.02 17.09 -8.41
N ALA A 268 -6.10 17.66 -9.61
CA ALA A 268 -7.33 18.27 -10.11
C ALA A 268 -8.48 17.23 -10.22
N LEU A 269 -8.19 16.05 -10.75
CA LEU A 269 -9.14 14.93 -10.81
C LEU A 269 -9.60 14.51 -9.40
N ALA A 270 -8.68 14.39 -8.46
CA ALA A 270 -9.00 14.03 -7.08
C ALA A 270 -9.90 15.07 -6.38
N LEU A 271 -9.64 16.36 -6.57
CA LEU A 271 -10.48 17.42 -6.00
C LEU A 271 -11.88 17.42 -6.62
N ARG A 272 -12.02 17.10 -7.92
CA ARG A 272 -13.31 16.95 -8.58
C ARG A 272 -14.11 15.74 -8.04
N ALA A 273 -13.43 14.67 -7.64
CA ALA A 273 -14.04 13.46 -7.08
C ALA A 273 -14.81 13.73 -5.77
N GLY A 274 -14.51 14.81 -5.05
CA GLY A 274 -15.28 15.23 -3.88
C GLY A 274 -16.67 15.78 -4.16
N GLY A 275 -17.12 15.75 -5.43
CA GLY A 275 -18.43 16.24 -5.86
C GLY A 275 -18.56 17.76 -5.82
N GLU A 276 -19.81 18.26 -5.99
CA GLU A 276 -20.06 19.71 -6.05
C GLU A 276 -19.54 20.51 -4.85
N PRO A 277 -19.65 20.03 -3.59
CA PRO A 277 -19.09 20.77 -2.45
C PRO A 277 -17.57 20.99 -2.55
N SER A 278 -16.84 20.00 -3.04
CA SER A 278 -15.38 20.10 -3.22
C SER A 278 -15.06 21.00 -4.42
N ARG A 279 -15.77 20.83 -5.54
CA ARG A 279 -15.57 21.64 -6.75
C ARG A 279 -15.82 23.13 -6.49
N SER A 280 -16.88 23.47 -5.79
CA SER A 280 -17.17 24.86 -5.43
C SER A 280 -16.12 25.44 -4.49
N ARG A 281 -15.74 24.70 -3.44
CA ARG A 281 -14.73 25.13 -2.47
C ARG A 281 -13.34 25.34 -3.10
N HIS A 282 -12.95 24.49 -4.03
CA HIS A 282 -11.61 24.43 -4.58
C HIS A 282 -11.54 24.88 -6.06
N ARG A 283 -12.54 25.61 -6.54
CA ARG A 283 -12.68 26.03 -7.96
C ARG A 283 -11.42 26.67 -8.53
N GLU A 284 -10.88 27.65 -7.82
CA GLU A 284 -9.68 28.37 -8.26
C GLU A 284 -8.45 27.46 -8.29
N LEU A 285 -8.29 26.62 -7.26
CA LEU A 285 -7.19 25.66 -7.19
C LEU A 285 -7.29 24.63 -8.32
N ILE A 286 -8.47 24.07 -8.57
CA ILE A 286 -8.70 23.13 -9.67
C ILE A 286 -8.31 23.78 -10.99
N SER A 287 -8.79 25.00 -11.26
CA SER A 287 -8.47 25.73 -12.49
C SER A 287 -6.97 26.04 -12.62
N ALA A 288 -6.30 26.35 -11.50
CA ALA A 288 -4.85 26.56 -11.50
C ALA A 288 -4.09 25.27 -11.81
N LEU A 289 -4.47 24.16 -11.17
CA LEU A 289 -3.86 22.85 -11.40
C LEU A 289 -4.04 22.39 -12.86
N GLU A 290 -5.23 22.59 -13.45
CA GLU A 290 -5.50 22.26 -14.85
C GLU A 290 -4.64 23.09 -15.80
N ARG A 291 -4.52 24.41 -15.58
CA ARG A 291 -3.61 25.25 -16.40
C ARG A 291 -2.15 24.78 -16.33
N VAL A 292 -1.68 24.42 -15.13
CA VAL A 292 -0.31 23.89 -14.97
C VAL A 292 -0.18 22.52 -15.65
N ALA A 293 -1.17 21.65 -15.48
CA ALA A 293 -1.19 20.33 -16.13
C ALA A 293 -1.11 20.44 -17.65
N ASP A 294 -1.86 21.37 -18.25
CA ASP A 294 -1.86 21.63 -19.68
C ASP A 294 -0.53 22.26 -20.15
N ALA A 295 0.05 23.15 -19.36
CA ALA A 295 1.36 23.73 -19.66
C ALA A 295 2.47 22.67 -19.69
N LEU A 296 2.44 21.70 -18.76
CA LEU A 296 3.39 20.60 -18.70
C LEU A 296 3.27 19.61 -19.87
N ARG A 297 2.15 19.61 -20.59
CA ARG A 297 1.94 18.77 -21.79
C ARG A 297 2.40 19.45 -23.09
N ARG A 298 2.78 20.69 -23.02
CA ARG A 298 3.32 21.40 -24.19
C ARG A 298 4.81 21.11 -24.30
N PRO A 299 5.29 20.77 -25.52
CA PRO A 299 6.71 20.47 -25.75
C PRO A 299 7.60 21.70 -25.57
#